data_f78baf53cb769f9010b6aa243d4117c0
#
_entry.id   f78baf53cb769f9010b6aa243d4117c0
#
_cell.length_a   1.000
_cell.length_b   1.000
_cell.length_c   1.000
_cell.angle_alpha   90.00
_cell.angle_beta   90.00
_cell.angle_gamma   90.00
#
_symmetry.space_group_name_H-M   'P 1'
#
loop_
_entity.id
_entity.type
_entity.pdbx_description
1 polymer ?
#
loop_
_entity_poly.entity_id
_entity_poly.type
_entity_poly.pdbx_seq_one_letter_code
_entity_poly.pdbx_strand_id
1 'polypeptide(L)'
;MKLLSFEKCEERRVGLLTDKGVLDLATAYRLVYGEDAPRWLYSMRSLLTAGEEAARLVEKLRKKAAEFGDGKPVYYKESEIVFKAPVPDAKKILCVAANYVLHGQEMKVTVPEKPYFFGKFGNSLIGHGENIIIPRTSTMVDHEIELAVVIGKKGKYISANKAEEYIAGYMVFNDVSFRDKQLPPGWPEKLNPFGQNWILGKSLDTAAPCGPYLVTRDEVGSPYPLKLVLKVNGEMRQNGSTDEMFFKIGELIEYISDGLTLEPGDIIATGTPAGVAAAGKQFLKDGDVVEAEIEKVGLLRNRCVKET
;
A
#
# COMPACT_ATOMS: atom_id res chain seq x y z
N MET A 1 13.90 8.30 -0.97
CA MET A 1 13.29 8.67 -2.28
C MET A 1 11.80 8.36 -2.27
N LYS A 2 10.96 9.13 -3.01
CA LYS A 2 9.52 8.86 -3.20
C LYS A 2 9.27 8.38 -4.63
N LEU A 3 9.22 7.07 -4.82
CA LEU A 3 8.96 6.41 -6.09
C LEU A 3 7.45 6.24 -6.30
N LEU A 4 6.98 6.28 -7.55
CA LEU A 4 5.57 6.08 -7.87
C LEU A 4 5.38 5.37 -9.21
N SER A 5 4.27 4.65 -9.34
CA SER A 5 3.74 4.20 -10.62
C SER A 5 2.62 5.14 -11.04
N PHE A 6 2.63 5.57 -12.28
CA PHE A 6 1.63 6.48 -12.82
C PHE A 6 1.26 6.13 -14.26
N GLU A 7 0.17 6.68 -14.72
CA GLU A 7 -0.28 6.58 -16.10
C GLU A 7 -0.32 7.97 -16.73
N LYS A 8 0.20 8.07 -17.93
CA LYS A 8 0.13 9.26 -18.78
C LYS A 8 -0.13 8.81 -20.20
N CYS A 9 -1.19 9.33 -20.82
CA CYS A 9 -1.63 8.96 -22.18
C CYS A 9 -1.77 7.43 -22.36
N GLU A 10 -2.43 6.75 -21.38
CA GLU A 10 -2.67 5.31 -21.35
C GLU A 10 -1.40 4.43 -21.21
N GLU A 11 -0.23 5.04 -21.01
CA GLU A 11 1.01 4.33 -20.77
C GLU A 11 1.37 4.31 -19.29
N ARG A 12 1.64 3.13 -18.74
CA ARG A 12 2.16 2.99 -17.38
C ARG A 12 3.65 3.33 -17.35
N ARG A 13 4.03 4.08 -16.34
CA ARG A 13 5.37 4.61 -16.15
C ARG A 13 5.79 4.53 -14.68
N VAL A 14 7.10 4.55 -14.45
CA VAL A 14 7.68 4.68 -13.12
C VAL A 14 8.31 6.06 -13.00
N GLY A 15 8.04 6.73 -11.90
CA GLY A 15 8.52 8.07 -11.64
C GLY A 15 9.18 8.22 -10.26
N LEU A 16 9.85 9.33 -10.11
CA LEU A 16 10.41 9.82 -8.86
C LEU A 16 9.85 11.22 -8.57
N LEU A 17 9.25 11.41 -7.40
CA LEU A 17 8.85 12.76 -6.96
C LEU A 17 10.09 13.59 -6.63
N THR A 18 10.14 14.80 -7.17
CA THR A 18 11.19 15.80 -6.96
C THR A 18 10.57 17.18 -6.72
N ASP A 19 11.37 18.16 -6.35
CA ASP A 19 10.93 19.56 -6.20
C ASP A 19 10.41 20.18 -7.50
N LYS A 20 10.82 19.63 -8.67
CA LYS A 20 10.36 20.06 -10.01
C LYS A 20 9.09 19.33 -10.48
N GLY A 21 8.58 18.38 -9.68
CA GLY A 21 7.46 17.49 -10.02
C GLY A 21 7.87 16.03 -10.16
N VAL A 22 7.04 15.26 -10.84
CA VAL A 22 7.26 13.83 -11.08
C VAL A 22 8.21 13.64 -12.25
N LEU A 23 9.42 13.17 -11.99
CA LEU A 23 10.41 12.80 -12.99
C LEU A 23 10.02 11.44 -13.59
N ASP A 24 9.75 11.39 -14.89
CA ASP A 24 9.58 10.14 -15.65
C ASP A 24 10.95 9.48 -15.88
N LEU A 25 11.20 8.36 -15.23
CA LEU A 25 12.50 7.70 -15.24
C LEU A 25 12.92 7.19 -16.63
N ALA A 26 11.97 6.63 -17.40
CA ALA A 26 12.28 6.12 -18.75
C ALA A 26 12.56 7.25 -19.73
N THR A 27 11.81 8.35 -19.65
CA THR A 27 12.06 9.56 -20.45
C THR A 27 13.38 10.23 -20.05
N ALA A 28 13.67 10.33 -18.76
CA ALA A 28 14.93 10.84 -18.26
C ALA A 28 16.14 10.03 -18.77
N TYR A 29 16.00 8.69 -18.75
CA TYR A 29 17.04 7.81 -19.26
C TYR A 29 17.35 8.10 -20.74
N ARG A 30 16.31 8.13 -21.59
CA ARG A 30 16.46 8.44 -23.03
C ARG A 30 17.13 9.79 -23.27
N LEU A 31 16.78 10.81 -22.49
CA LEU A 31 17.39 12.14 -22.65
C LEU A 31 18.85 12.20 -22.17
N VAL A 32 19.21 11.39 -21.17
CA VAL A 32 20.58 11.35 -20.62
C VAL A 32 21.53 10.53 -21.49
N TYR A 33 21.05 9.38 -22.03
CA TYR A 33 21.91 8.41 -22.71
C TYR A 33 21.70 8.36 -24.23
N GLY A 34 20.62 8.91 -24.77
CA GLY A 34 20.32 8.89 -26.21
C GLY A 34 19.84 7.54 -26.74
N GLU A 35 19.49 6.62 -25.85
CA GLU A 35 19.06 5.26 -26.18
C GLU A 35 17.78 4.86 -25.40
N ASP A 36 17.15 3.77 -25.76
CA ASP A 36 15.95 3.27 -25.08
C ASP A 36 16.25 2.83 -23.66
N ALA A 37 15.33 3.15 -22.75
CA ALA A 37 15.44 2.77 -21.36
C ALA A 37 15.39 1.25 -21.19
N PRO A 38 16.18 0.66 -20.28
CA PRO A 38 16.10 -0.76 -19.97
C PRO A 38 14.71 -1.16 -19.51
N ARG A 39 14.23 -2.34 -19.91
CA ARG A 39 12.86 -2.80 -19.65
C ARG A 39 12.43 -2.75 -18.18
N TRP A 40 13.38 -2.94 -17.27
CA TRP A 40 13.08 -2.89 -15.85
C TRP A 40 12.75 -1.47 -15.30
N LEU A 41 13.01 -0.39 -16.06
CA LEU A 41 12.56 0.97 -15.71
C LEU A 41 11.05 1.20 -15.95
N TYR A 42 10.34 0.30 -16.60
CA TYR A 42 8.92 0.47 -16.91
C TYR A 42 7.96 -0.18 -15.89
N SER A 43 8.48 -0.93 -14.90
CA SER A 43 7.69 -1.54 -13.84
C SER A 43 8.38 -1.38 -12.50
N MET A 44 7.63 -0.95 -11.48
CA MET A 44 8.17 -0.81 -10.13
C MET A 44 8.75 -2.12 -9.60
N ARG A 45 8.06 -3.23 -9.79
CA ARG A 45 8.55 -4.54 -9.36
C ARG A 45 9.86 -4.93 -10.06
N SER A 46 9.98 -4.65 -11.35
CA SER A 46 11.21 -4.90 -12.10
C SER A 46 12.35 -3.99 -11.64
N LEU A 47 12.06 -2.72 -11.35
CA LEU A 47 13.00 -1.76 -10.77
C LEU A 47 13.50 -2.25 -9.39
N LEU A 48 12.61 -2.69 -8.52
CA LEU A 48 12.97 -3.26 -7.22
C LEU A 48 13.80 -4.55 -7.38
N THR A 49 13.50 -5.37 -8.39
CA THR A 49 14.26 -6.61 -8.67
C THR A 49 15.69 -6.31 -9.12
N ALA A 50 15.92 -5.21 -9.85
CA ALA A 50 17.26 -4.75 -10.23
C ALA A 50 18.07 -4.18 -9.05
N GLY A 51 17.43 -3.91 -7.91
CA GLY A 51 18.07 -3.65 -6.63
C GLY A 51 19.00 -2.44 -6.65
N GLU A 52 20.24 -2.63 -6.19
CA GLU A 52 21.21 -1.55 -6.08
C GLU A 52 21.60 -0.90 -7.42
N GLU A 53 21.58 -1.65 -8.52
CA GLU A 53 21.84 -1.11 -9.86
C GLU A 53 20.77 -0.06 -10.20
N ALA A 54 19.50 -0.40 -9.98
CA ALA A 54 18.39 0.51 -10.19
C ALA A 54 18.48 1.74 -9.27
N ALA A 55 18.78 1.55 -7.99
CA ALA A 55 18.91 2.66 -7.05
C ALA A 55 20.00 3.66 -7.47
N ARG A 56 21.16 3.15 -7.89
CA ARG A 56 22.27 3.99 -8.41
C ARG A 56 21.87 4.72 -9.70
N LEU A 57 21.16 4.05 -10.60
CA LEU A 57 20.70 4.68 -11.84
C LEU A 57 19.65 5.74 -11.57
N VAL A 58 18.64 5.49 -10.75
CA VAL A 58 17.59 6.46 -10.39
C VAL A 58 18.23 7.74 -9.81
N GLU A 59 19.18 7.59 -8.89
CA GLU A 59 19.88 8.73 -8.29
C GLU A 59 20.72 9.52 -9.34
N LYS A 60 21.37 8.82 -10.28
CA LYS A 60 22.08 9.45 -11.38
C LYS A 60 21.14 10.20 -12.32
N LEU A 61 19.99 9.61 -12.66
CA LEU A 61 18.95 10.25 -13.48
C LEU A 61 18.39 11.48 -12.77
N ARG A 62 18.11 11.41 -11.47
CA ARG A 62 17.65 12.55 -10.67
C ARG A 62 18.61 13.72 -10.76
N LYS A 63 19.93 13.49 -10.57
CA LYS A 63 20.97 14.52 -10.65
C LYS A 63 21.08 15.11 -12.04
N LYS A 64 21.11 14.26 -13.08
CA LYS A 64 21.23 14.72 -14.47
C LYS A 64 19.99 15.46 -14.97
N ALA A 65 18.80 14.98 -14.61
CA ALA A 65 17.56 15.64 -14.97
C ALA A 65 17.42 17.02 -14.31
N ALA A 66 17.98 17.22 -13.13
CA ALA A 66 17.99 18.53 -12.47
C ALA A 66 18.75 19.61 -13.26
N GLU A 67 19.71 19.20 -14.11
CA GLU A 67 20.47 20.09 -15.00
C GLU A 67 19.69 20.48 -16.28
N PHE A 68 18.55 19.81 -16.57
CA PHE A 68 17.74 20.14 -17.74
C PHE A 68 17.01 21.46 -17.54
N GLY A 69 17.12 22.34 -18.54
CA GLY A 69 16.39 23.60 -18.59
C GLY A 69 14.88 23.40 -18.73
N ASP A 70 14.14 24.46 -18.48
CA ASP A 70 12.69 24.50 -18.64
C ASP A 70 12.29 24.15 -20.09
N GLY A 71 11.25 23.32 -20.24
CA GLY A 71 10.71 22.92 -21.56
C GLY A 71 11.09 21.51 -22.02
N LYS A 72 11.92 20.74 -21.31
CA LYS A 72 12.06 19.31 -21.60
C LYS A 72 10.92 18.52 -20.95
N PRO A 73 10.17 17.68 -21.69
CA PRO A 73 8.99 16.97 -21.20
C PRO A 73 9.39 15.73 -20.35
N VAL A 74 10.16 15.95 -19.30
CA VAL A 74 10.68 14.90 -18.41
C VAL A 74 10.03 14.95 -17.04
N TYR A 75 9.46 16.11 -16.69
CA TYR A 75 8.73 16.34 -15.44
C TYR A 75 7.25 16.55 -15.72
N TYR A 76 6.42 15.98 -14.88
CA TYR A 76 4.97 16.18 -14.87
C TYR A 76 4.53 16.76 -13.53
N LYS A 77 3.53 17.63 -13.55
CA LYS A 77 2.80 17.98 -12.32
C LYS A 77 1.97 16.77 -11.89
N GLU A 78 1.75 16.60 -10.59
CA GLU A 78 0.90 15.52 -10.09
C GLU A 78 -0.53 15.57 -10.67
N SER A 79 -1.04 16.77 -10.98
CA SER A 79 -2.34 16.97 -11.62
C SER A 79 -2.40 16.55 -13.10
N GLU A 80 -1.26 16.26 -13.72
CA GLU A 80 -1.16 15.87 -15.14
C GLU A 80 -1.05 14.36 -15.35
N ILE A 81 -1.01 13.59 -14.27
CA ILE A 81 -0.84 12.14 -14.24
C ILE A 81 -1.99 11.46 -13.50
N VAL A 82 -2.19 10.18 -13.76
CA VAL A 82 -3.06 9.31 -12.96
C VAL A 82 -2.18 8.43 -12.09
N PHE A 83 -2.24 8.61 -10.77
CA PHE A 83 -1.53 7.74 -9.85
C PHE A 83 -2.08 6.31 -9.92
N LYS A 84 -1.20 5.35 -9.97
CA LYS A 84 -1.52 3.93 -9.80
C LYS A 84 -0.99 3.44 -8.46
N ALA A 85 -1.46 2.28 -8.01
CA ALA A 85 -0.81 1.61 -6.90
C ALA A 85 0.71 1.60 -7.13
N PRO A 86 1.56 1.91 -6.13
CA PRO A 86 3.01 2.00 -6.34
C PRO A 86 3.61 0.72 -6.94
N VAL A 87 3.09 -0.46 -6.57
CA VAL A 87 3.45 -1.77 -7.15
C VAL A 87 2.19 -2.44 -7.70
N PRO A 88 1.71 -2.05 -8.90
CA PRO A 88 0.42 -2.51 -9.43
C PRO A 88 0.43 -3.98 -9.87
N ASP A 89 1.61 -4.56 -10.02
CA ASP A 89 1.87 -5.94 -10.40
C ASP A 89 2.46 -6.79 -9.25
N ALA A 90 2.15 -6.41 -7.99
CA ALA A 90 2.52 -7.16 -6.81
C ALA A 90 2.00 -8.61 -6.90
N LYS A 91 2.89 -9.58 -6.65
CA LYS A 91 2.52 -11.01 -6.69
C LYS A 91 1.79 -11.45 -5.44
N LYS A 92 2.15 -10.91 -4.29
CA LYS A 92 1.55 -11.19 -3.00
C LYS A 92 1.18 -9.89 -2.30
N ILE A 93 -0.03 -9.86 -1.79
CA ILE A 93 -0.53 -8.81 -0.91
C ILE A 93 -0.95 -9.55 0.35
N LEU A 94 -0.10 -9.46 1.36
CA LEU A 94 -0.20 -10.20 2.62
C LEU A 94 -0.64 -9.21 3.70
N CYS A 95 -1.76 -9.46 4.36
CA CYS A 95 -2.32 -8.57 5.37
C CYS A 95 -2.36 -9.26 6.72
N VAL A 96 -2.07 -8.51 7.77
CA VAL A 96 -2.04 -9.03 9.16
C VAL A 96 -3.33 -8.67 9.87
N ALA A 97 -4.05 -9.66 10.37
CA ALA A 97 -5.23 -9.43 11.19
C ALA A 97 -4.87 -9.18 12.65
N ALA A 98 -5.62 -8.26 13.29
CA ALA A 98 -5.60 -8.01 14.73
C ALA A 98 -4.19 -7.68 15.30
N ASN A 99 -3.41 -6.84 14.63
CA ASN A 99 -2.05 -6.48 15.06
C ASN A 99 -1.98 -5.23 15.96
N TYR A 100 -3.12 -4.67 16.36
CA TYR A 100 -3.22 -3.57 17.32
C TYR A 100 -4.15 -3.95 18.46
N VAL A 101 -3.69 -3.83 19.69
CA VAL A 101 -4.44 -4.29 20.88
C VAL A 101 -5.79 -3.60 20.99
N LEU A 102 -5.83 -2.27 20.80
CA LEU A 102 -7.08 -1.50 20.88
C LEU A 102 -8.06 -1.88 19.77
N HIS A 103 -7.57 -2.16 18.55
CA HIS A 103 -8.40 -2.66 17.47
C HIS A 103 -8.98 -4.05 17.80
N GLY A 104 -8.17 -4.94 18.36
CA GLY A 104 -8.66 -6.24 18.84
C GLY A 104 -9.78 -6.10 19.87
N GLN A 105 -9.61 -5.20 20.84
CA GLN A 105 -10.61 -4.94 21.88
C GLN A 105 -11.93 -4.41 21.31
N GLU A 106 -11.91 -3.42 20.39
CA GLU A 106 -13.13 -2.87 19.77
C GLU A 106 -13.87 -3.91 18.94
N MET A 107 -13.14 -4.80 18.26
CA MET A 107 -13.70 -5.89 17.44
C MET A 107 -14.01 -7.15 18.27
N LYS A 108 -13.74 -7.14 19.59
CA LYS A 108 -13.89 -8.29 20.50
C LYS A 108 -13.10 -9.54 20.06
N VAL A 109 -11.93 -9.29 19.47
CA VAL A 109 -10.99 -10.32 19.03
C VAL A 109 -9.76 -10.24 19.91
N THR A 110 -9.32 -11.36 20.47
CA THR A 110 -8.04 -11.43 21.18
C THR A 110 -6.91 -11.42 20.17
N VAL A 111 -5.87 -10.63 20.44
CA VAL A 111 -4.64 -10.68 19.63
C VAL A 111 -4.09 -12.11 19.69
N PRO A 112 -3.84 -12.75 18.54
CA PRO A 112 -3.36 -14.12 18.51
C PRO A 112 -1.94 -14.24 19.05
N GLU A 113 -1.55 -15.42 19.56
CA GLU A 113 -0.18 -15.68 20.03
C GLU A 113 0.87 -15.63 18.91
N LYS A 114 0.45 -15.83 17.67
CA LYS A 114 1.28 -15.76 16.46
C LYS A 114 0.58 -14.90 15.41
N PRO A 115 1.34 -14.21 14.51
CA PRO A 115 0.73 -13.41 13.45
C PRO A 115 -0.24 -14.23 12.61
N TYR A 116 -1.43 -13.69 12.36
CA TYR A 116 -2.42 -14.30 11.49
C TYR A 116 -2.48 -13.51 10.18
N PHE A 117 -2.20 -14.19 9.06
CA PHE A 117 -2.17 -13.59 7.74
C PHE A 117 -3.35 -14.02 6.87
N PHE A 118 -3.81 -13.08 6.06
CA PHE A 118 -4.69 -13.34 4.92
C PHE A 118 -4.13 -12.64 3.68
N GLY A 119 -4.66 -12.97 2.50
CA GLY A 119 -4.21 -12.39 1.24
C GLY A 119 -5.29 -11.52 0.59
N LYS A 120 -4.84 -10.52 -0.19
CA LYS A 120 -5.68 -9.80 -1.16
C LYS A 120 -5.16 -10.09 -2.57
N PHE A 121 -6.03 -9.94 -3.57
CA PHE A 121 -5.69 -10.19 -4.96
C PHE A 121 -5.33 -8.90 -5.69
N GLY A 122 -4.57 -9.02 -6.79
CA GLY A 122 -4.09 -7.86 -7.56
C GLY A 122 -5.18 -6.97 -8.14
N ASN A 123 -6.39 -7.51 -8.42
CA ASN A 123 -7.56 -6.73 -8.85
C ASN A 123 -8.04 -5.70 -7.80
N SER A 124 -7.68 -5.90 -6.56
CA SER A 124 -8.05 -4.99 -5.47
C SER A 124 -7.19 -3.73 -5.42
N LEU A 125 -5.98 -3.74 -6.02
CA LEU A 125 -5.04 -2.62 -5.96
C LEU A 125 -5.53 -1.42 -6.77
N ILE A 126 -5.60 -0.26 -6.14
CA ILE A 126 -5.81 1.05 -6.76
C ILE A 126 -4.87 2.09 -6.17
N GLY A 127 -4.59 3.15 -6.94
CA GLY A 127 -3.73 4.25 -6.54
C GLY A 127 -4.48 5.42 -5.91
N HIS A 128 -3.71 6.45 -5.58
CA HIS A 128 -4.23 7.72 -5.10
C HIS A 128 -5.14 8.37 -6.16
N GLY A 129 -6.32 8.86 -5.74
CA GLY A 129 -7.30 9.50 -6.61
C GLY A 129 -8.20 8.54 -7.39
N GLU A 130 -7.89 7.23 -7.46
CA GLU A 130 -8.78 6.23 -8.03
C GLU A 130 -9.95 5.95 -7.08
N ASN A 131 -11.09 5.49 -7.61
CA ASN A 131 -12.31 5.32 -6.82
C ASN A 131 -12.37 3.96 -6.11
N ILE A 132 -12.77 3.97 -4.85
CA ILE A 132 -13.22 2.76 -4.13
C ILE A 132 -14.63 2.44 -4.62
N ILE A 133 -14.82 1.29 -5.25
CA ILE A 133 -16.13 0.87 -5.76
C ILE A 133 -16.91 0.17 -4.63
N ILE A 134 -18.08 0.71 -4.34
CA ILE A 134 -19.06 0.08 -3.45
C ILE A 134 -19.91 -0.86 -4.31
N PRO A 135 -19.73 -2.19 -4.21
CA PRO A 135 -20.46 -3.13 -5.05
C PRO A 135 -21.96 -3.13 -4.71
N ARG A 136 -22.82 -3.40 -5.69
CA ARG A 136 -24.29 -3.43 -5.53
C ARG A 136 -24.75 -4.34 -4.38
N THR A 137 -23.95 -5.32 -4.06
CA THR A 137 -24.26 -6.38 -3.12
C THR A 137 -23.68 -6.19 -1.73
N SER A 138 -23.04 -5.03 -1.44
CA SER A 138 -22.51 -4.71 -0.11
C SER A 138 -23.02 -3.35 0.40
N THR A 139 -23.36 -3.34 1.68
CA THR A 139 -23.79 -2.15 2.43
C THR A 139 -22.92 -1.88 3.64
N MET A 140 -21.91 -2.72 3.88
CA MET A 140 -21.03 -2.63 5.04
C MET A 140 -19.56 -2.51 4.61
N VAL A 141 -19.26 -1.45 3.83
CA VAL A 141 -17.89 -1.16 3.35
C VAL A 141 -17.15 -0.39 4.44
N ASP A 142 -16.03 -0.92 4.88
CA ASP A 142 -15.24 -0.43 5.99
C ASP A 142 -13.85 0.05 5.53
N HIS A 143 -13.20 0.89 6.31
CA HIS A 143 -11.87 1.44 6.07
C HIS A 143 -10.89 0.95 7.14
N GLU A 144 -9.62 0.75 6.79
CA GLU A 144 -8.55 0.31 7.67
C GLU A 144 -7.22 0.89 7.20
N ILE A 145 -6.78 2.04 7.80
CA ILE A 145 -5.45 2.60 7.49
C ILE A 145 -4.36 1.69 8.04
N GLU A 146 -3.37 1.41 7.21
CA GLU A 146 -2.22 0.58 7.56
C GLU A 146 -0.92 1.12 6.98
N LEU A 147 0.17 0.96 7.71
CA LEU A 147 1.50 1.04 7.13
C LEU A 147 1.72 -0.25 6.30
N ALA A 148 2.02 -0.13 5.02
CA ALA A 148 2.42 -1.28 4.22
C ALA A 148 3.93 -1.27 3.95
N VAL A 149 4.54 -2.44 4.12
CA VAL A 149 5.94 -2.72 3.79
C VAL A 149 6.01 -3.27 2.38
N VAL A 150 6.93 -2.79 1.56
CA VAL A 150 7.24 -3.35 0.24
C VAL A 150 8.58 -4.07 0.30
N ILE A 151 8.59 -5.33 -0.09
CA ILE A 151 9.82 -6.15 -0.14
C ILE A 151 10.69 -5.71 -1.32
N GLY A 152 11.98 -5.54 -1.05
CA GLY A 152 13.00 -5.13 -2.05
C GLY A 152 13.99 -6.22 -2.42
N LYS A 153 14.11 -7.25 -1.61
CA LYS A 153 15.08 -8.33 -1.81
C LYS A 153 14.40 -9.69 -1.64
N LYS A 154 14.69 -10.61 -2.55
CA LYS A 154 14.19 -11.99 -2.45
C LYS A 154 14.77 -12.69 -1.21
N GLY A 155 13.90 -13.35 -0.42
CA GLY A 155 14.33 -14.09 0.76
C GLY A 155 13.30 -15.11 1.24
N LYS A 156 13.79 -16.03 2.06
CA LYS A 156 13.01 -17.07 2.74
C LYS A 156 13.72 -17.40 4.05
N TYR A 157 12.98 -17.76 5.11
CA TYR A 157 13.54 -18.00 6.44
C TYR A 157 14.33 -16.79 6.96
N ILE A 158 13.76 -15.60 6.82
CA ILE A 158 14.39 -14.34 7.18
C ILE A 158 14.23 -14.15 8.70
N SER A 159 15.33 -14.03 9.43
CA SER A 159 15.25 -13.71 10.87
C SER A 159 14.82 -12.26 11.11
N ALA A 160 14.07 -12.01 12.18
CA ALA A 160 13.52 -10.69 12.51
C ALA A 160 14.58 -9.58 12.54
N ASN A 161 15.76 -9.86 13.06
CA ASN A 161 16.88 -8.91 13.15
C ASN A 161 17.55 -8.58 11.81
N LYS A 162 17.26 -9.35 10.74
CA LYS A 162 17.73 -9.10 9.36
C LYS A 162 16.64 -8.62 8.43
N ALA A 163 15.40 -8.58 8.90
CA ALA A 163 14.23 -8.26 8.07
C ALA A 163 14.34 -6.91 7.37
N GLU A 164 14.96 -5.93 8.02
CA GLU A 164 15.17 -4.59 7.47
C GLU A 164 15.98 -4.59 6.16
N GLU A 165 16.92 -5.52 5.98
CA GLU A 165 17.71 -5.65 4.74
C GLU A 165 16.87 -6.06 3.53
N TYR A 166 15.66 -6.56 3.74
CA TYR A 166 14.75 -7.04 2.72
C TYR A 166 13.68 -6.02 2.35
N ILE A 167 13.60 -4.88 3.07
CA ILE A 167 12.60 -3.84 2.87
C ILE A 167 13.11 -2.82 1.86
N ALA A 168 12.33 -2.58 0.78
CA ALA A 168 12.54 -1.48 -0.16
C ALA A 168 12.07 -0.15 0.42
N GLY A 169 10.93 -0.16 1.08
CA GLY A 169 10.31 1.03 1.63
C GLY A 169 8.89 0.78 2.13
N TYR A 170 8.16 1.86 2.31
CA TYR A 170 6.85 1.90 2.94
C TYR A 170 5.86 2.70 2.09
N MET A 171 4.58 2.38 2.22
CA MET A 171 3.49 3.13 1.60
C MET A 171 2.26 3.15 2.51
N VAL A 172 1.39 4.13 2.29
CA VAL A 172 0.06 4.14 2.90
C VAL A 172 -0.78 3.05 2.22
N PHE A 173 -1.55 2.34 3.00
CA PHE A 173 -2.46 1.29 2.55
C PHE A 173 -3.80 1.44 3.27
N ASN A 174 -4.90 1.17 2.57
CA ASN A 174 -6.22 1.11 3.16
C ASN A 174 -6.81 -0.27 2.88
N ASP A 175 -6.88 -1.13 3.90
CA ASP A 175 -7.42 -2.49 3.78
C ASP A 175 -8.95 -2.47 3.80
N VAL A 176 -9.54 -1.95 2.72
CA VAL A 176 -10.99 -1.87 2.56
C VAL A 176 -11.62 -3.24 2.72
N SER A 177 -12.67 -3.28 3.54
CA SER A 177 -13.31 -4.52 3.98
C SER A 177 -14.80 -4.48 3.70
N PHE A 178 -15.34 -5.57 3.18
CA PHE A 178 -16.77 -5.77 2.95
C PHE A 178 -17.31 -6.70 4.05
N ARG A 179 -17.75 -6.11 5.19
CA ARG A 179 -18.05 -6.88 6.41
C ARG A 179 -19.22 -7.84 6.23
N ASP A 180 -20.23 -7.47 5.44
CA ASP A 180 -21.36 -8.32 5.10
C ASP A 180 -21.02 -9.47 4.12
N LYS A 181 -19.84 -9.41 3.47
CA LYS A 181 -19.29 -10.51 2.68
C LYS A 181 -18.33 -11.38 3.48
N GLN A 182 -17.63 -10.76 4.43
CA GLN A 182 -16.72 -11.45 5.34
C GLN A 182 -17.47 -12.40 6.28
N LEU A 183 -18.60 -11.93 6.81
CA LEU A 183 -19.52 -12.68 7.67
C LEU A 183 -20.95 -12.58 7.09
N PRO A 184 -21.32 -13.41 6.10
CA PRO A 184 -22.64 -13.33 5.49
C PRO A 184 -23.75 -13.49 6.53
N PRO A 185 -24.85 -12.71 6.44
CA PRO A 185 -26.01 -12.86 7.31
C PRO A 185 -26.57 -14.28 7.30
N GLY A 186 -26.91 -14.81 8.47
CA GLY A 186 -27.47 -16.14 8.61
C GLY A 186 -26.43 -17.25 8.79
N TRP A 187 -25.13 -16.95 8.74
CA TRP A 187 -24.10 -17.90 9.17
C TRP A 187 -23.94 -17.82 10.69
N PRO A 188 -24.38 -18.87 11.44
CA PRO A 188 -24.25 -18.84 12.89
C PRO A 188 -22.77 -18.88 13.28
N GLU A 189 -22.32 -17.89 14.07
CA GLU A 189 -20.93 -17.82 14.55
C GLU A 189 -20.45 -19.14 15.18
N LYS A 190 -21.37 -19.86 15.84
CA LYS A 190 -21.08 -21.13 16.52
C LYS A 190 -21.01 -22.36 15.58
N LEU A 191 -21.44 -22.22 14.32
CA LEU A 191 -21.52 -23.33 13.36
C LEU A 191 -20.75 -23.05 12.07
N ASN A 192 -19.92 -22.01 12.05
CA ASN A 192 -19.08 -21.71 10.89
C ASN A 192 -17.75 -22.47 10.98
N PRO A 193 -17.66 -23.72 10.45
CA PRO A 193 -16.44 -24.51 10.51
C PRO A 193 -15.32 -23.97 9.62
N PHE A 194 -15.65 -23.01 8.72
CA PHE A 194 -14.72 -22.42 7.77
C PHE A 194 -14.21 -21.04 8.19
N GLY A 195 -14.67 -20.46 9.30
CA GLY A 195 -14.32 -19.12 9.75
C GLY A 195 -14.89 -18.03 8.84
N GLN A 196 -14.16 -16.93 8.68
CA GLN A 196 -14.57 -15.81 7.85
C GLN A 196 -14.26 -16.05 6.37
N ASN A 197 -15.09 -15.49 5.48
CA ASN A 197 -14.80 -15.48 4.04
C ASN A 197 -13.85 -14.33 3.70
N TRP A 198 -12.56 -14.55 3.92
CA TRP A 198 -11.52 -13.55 3.73
C TRP A 198 -11.42 -13.06 2.28
N ILE A 199 -11.64 -13.94 1.29
CA ILE A 199 -11.58 -13.57 -0.13
C ILE A 199 -12.68 -12.55 -0.45
N LEU A 200 -13.93 -12.86 -0.20
CA LEU A 200 -15.05 -11.96 -0.51
C LEU A 200 -15.08 -10.74 0.43
N GLY A 201 -14.57 -10.87 1.65
CA GLY A 201 -14.49 -9.78 2.60
C GLY A 201 -13.37 -8.77 2.31
N LYS A 202 -12.31 -9.18 1.60
CA LYS A 202 -11.07 -8.39 1.51
C LYS A 202 -10.49 -8.22 0.09
N SER A 203 -10.99 -8.97 -0.92
CA SER A 203 -10.37 -9.00 -2.25
C SER A 203 -11.31 -8.65 -3.40
N LEU A 204 -12.44 -7.98 -3.11
CA LEU A 204 -13.26 -7.40 -4.18
C LEU A 204 -12.47 -6.30 -4.90
N ASP A 205 -12.92 -5.94 -6.09
CA ASP A 205 -12.26 -4.90 -6.89
C ASP A 205 -12.11 -3.60 -6.09
N THR A 206 -10.99 -2.94 -6.25
CA THR A 206 -10.64 -1.68 -5.59
C THR A 206 -10.52 -1.71 -4.06
N ALA A 207 -10.49 -2.90 -3.45
CA ALA A 207 -10.44 -3.07 -1.99
C ALA A 207 -9.05 -2.82 -1.34
N ALA A 208 -8.04 -2.43 -2.12
CA ALA A 208 -6.69 -2.15 -1.63
C ALA A 208 -6.11 -0.84 -2.19
N PRO A 209 -6.73 0.32 -1.85
CA PRO A 209 -6.12 1.61 -2.13
C PRO A 209 -4.75 1.71 -1.48
N CYS A 210 -3.71 2.16 -2.23
CA CYS A 210 -2.37 2.32 -1.69
C CYS A 210 -1.56 3.41 -2.40
N GLY A 211 -0.52 3.91 -1.74
CA GLY A 211 0.34 4.98 -2.24
C GLY A 211 0.12 6.32 -1.54
N PRO A 212 0.30 7.48 -2.20
CA PRO A 212 0.65 7.66 -3.63
C PRO A 212 2.07 7.20 -4.00
N TYR A 213 2.96 7.08 -3.01
CA TYR A 213 4.37 6.78 -3.21
C TYR A 213 4.76 5.48 -2.50
N LEU A 214 5.78 4.81 -3.05
CA LEU A 214 6.69 3.96 -2.31
C LEU A 214 7.81 4.86 -1.79
N VAL A 215 7.83 5.12 -0.49
CA VAL A 215 8.88 5.92 0.17
C VAL A 215 9.97 4.95 0.62
N THR A 216 11.18 5.16 0.10
CA THR A 216 12.29 4.25 0.40
C THR A 216 12.63 4.23 1.89
N ARG A 217 13.16 3.10 2.36
CA ARG A 217 13.48 2.88 3.75
C ARG A 217 14.40 3.96 4.34
N ASP A 218 15.42 4.36 3.59
CA ASP A 218 16.37 5.41 3.98
C ASP A 218 15.72 6.78 4.16
N GLU A 219 14.68 7.08 3.37
CA GLU A 219 13.92 8.34 3.47
C GLU A 219 13.02 8.37 4.72
N VAL A 220 12.37 7.25 5.05
CA VAL A 220 11.51 7.16 6.24
C VAL A 220 12.36 7.10 7.51
N GLY A 221 13.50 6.41 7.46
CA GLY A 221 14.31 6.07 8.63
C GLY A 221 13.62 5.00 9.49
N SER A 222 13.46 5.27 10.78
CA SER A 222 12.71 4.36 11.67
C SER A 222 11.23 4.34 11.30
N PRO A 223 10.60 3.16 11.11
CA PRO A 223 9.16 3.06 10.95
C PRO A 223 8.40 3.18 12.28
N TYR A 224 9.07 3.51 13.38
CA TYR A 224 8.51 3.66 14.73
C TYR A 224 9.09 4.88 15.45
N PRO A 225 8.25 5.72 16.10
CA PRO A 225 6.80 5.82 15.88
C PRO A 225 6.51 6.59 14.58
N LEU A 226 5.46 6.19 13.87
CA LEU A 226 4.85 6.98 12.81
C LEU A 226 3.36 7.13 13.13
N LYS A 227 2.85 8.36 13.04
CA LYS A 227 1.42 8.63 13.26
C LYS A 227 0.60 8.17 12.06
N LEU A 228 -0.53 7.48 12.32
CA LEU A 228 -1.54 7.09 11.34
C LEU A 228 -2.84 7.83 11.62
N VAL A 229 -3.38 8.53 10.62
CA VAL A 229 -4.67 9.23 10.72
C VAL A 229 -5.53 8.89 9.51
N LEU A 230 -6.76 8.43 9.75
CA LEU A 230 -7.75 8.29 8.68
C LEU A 230 -8.94 9.20 8.96
N LYS A 231 -9.36 9.93 7.92
CA LYS A 231 -10.55 10.78 7.92
C LYS A 231 -11.51 10.32 6.84
N VAL A 232 -12.82 10.48 7.12
CA VAL A 232 -13.88 10.34 6.13
C VAL A 232 -14.63 11.67 6.09
N ASN A 233 -14.66 12.31 4.92
CA ASN A 233 -15.26 13.64 4.72
C ASN A 233 -14.70 14.69 5.70
N GLY A 234 -13.40 14.62 6.01
CA GLY A 234 -12.73 15.51 6.97
C GLY A 234 -12.91 15.14 8.45
N GLU A 235 -13.82 14.23 8.80
CA GLU A 235 -14.03 13.73 10.16
C GLU A 235 -13.03 12.61 10.48
N MET A 236 -12.29 12.76 11.58
CA MET A 236 -11.31 11.75 12.02
C MET A 236 -12.00 10.48 12.51
N ARG A 237 -11.62 9.34 11.91
CA ARG A 237 -12.12 7.99 12.22
C ARG A 237 -11.08 7.14 12.93
N GLN A 238 -9.85 7.16 12.45
CA GLN A 238 -8.76 6.42 13.06
C GLN A 238 -7.60 7.37 13.39
N ASN A 239 -6.96 7.14 14.54
CA ASN A 239 -5.79 7.89 15.00
C ASN A 239 -4.96 6.96 15.87
N GLY A 240 -3.81 6.53 15.37
CA GLY A 240 -2.93 5.60 16.04
C GLY A 240 -1.46 5.81 15.69
N SER A 241 -0.62 4.93 16.14
CA SER A 241 0.83 4.98 15.93
C SER A 241 1.41 3.59 15.62
N THR A 242 2.43 3.52 14.79
CA THR A 242 3.07 2.23 14.44
C THR A 242 3.77 1.56 15.61
N ASP A 243 4.11 2.27 16.67
CA ASP A 243 4.67 1.67 17.89
C ASP A 243 3.62 0.92 18.73
N GLU A 244 2.32 1.12 18.45
CA GLU A 244 1.22 0.35 19.04
C GLU A 244 1.04 -1.03 18.41
N MET A 245 1.76 -1.36 17.30
CA MET A 245 1.76 -2.70 16.72
C MET A 245 2.18 -3.74 17.76
N PHE A 246 1.43 -4.81 17.89
CA PHE A 246 1.75 -5.94 18.76
C PHE A 246 2.95 -6.72 18.21
N PHE A 247 2.81 -7.25 16.99
CA PHE A 247 3.95 -7.82 16.26
C PHE A 247 4.64 -6.74 15.43
N LYS A 248 5.94 -6.58 15.63
CA LYS A 248 6.74 -5.62 14.87
C LYS A 248 7.05 -6.15 13.46
N ILE A 249 7.39 -5.26 12.54
CA ILE A 249 7.62 -5.60 11.12
C ILE A 249 8.63 -6.75 10.96
N GLY A 250 9.69 -6.76 11.75
CA GLY A 250 10.70 -7.83 11.73
C GLY A 250 10.10 -9.20 12.05
N GLU A 251 9.25 -9.28 13.07
CA GLU A 251 8.56 -10.51 13.50
C GLU A 251 7.55 -10.98 12.45
N LEU A 252 6.84 -10.03 11.80
CA LEU A 252 5.93 -10.32 10.71
C LEU A 252 6.66 -10.94 9.51
N ILE A 253 7.80 -10.36 9.11
CA ILE A 253 8.64 -10.86 8.01
C ILE A 253 9.22 -12.23 8.36
N GLU A 254 9.74 -12.43 9.57
CA GLU A 254 10.25 -13.72 10.02
C GLU A 254 9.16 -14.78 9.92
N TYR A 255 8.00 -14.52 10.50
CA TYR A 255 6.88 -15.47 10.54
C TYR A 255 6.36 -15.83 9.16
N ILE A 256 6.09 -14.84 8.29
CA ILE A 256 5.54 -15.11 6.94
C ILE A 256 6.58 -15.74 6.01
N SER A 257 7.88 -15.48 6.22
CA SER A 257 8.94 -16.07 5.42
C SER A 257 9.33 -17.49 5.84
N ASP A 258 8.75 -18.01 6.93
CA ASP A 258 8.89 -19.40 7.35
C ASP A 258 8.11 -20.32 6.40
N GLY A 259 8.80 -20.75 5.34
CA GLY A 259 8.22 -21.56 4.26
C GLY A 259 7.79 -20.79 3.02
N LEU A 260 7.39 -19.51 3.11
CA LEU A 260 7.01 -18.68 1.98
C LEU A 260 8.18 -17.82 1.49
N THR A 261 8.54 -17.94 0.21
CA THR A 261 9.54 -17.03 -0.40
C THR A 261 8.92 -15.65 -0.63
N LEU A 262 9.53 -14.62 -0.05
CA LEU A 262 9.22 -13.23 -0.37
C LEU A 262 10.04 -12.78 -1.57
N GLU A 263 9.42 -11.99 -2.47
CA GLU A 263 10.05 -11.49 -3.69
C GLU A 263 9.95 -9.96 -3.75
N PRO A 264 10.85 -9.27 -4.49
CA PRO A 264 10.74 -7.83 -4.70
C PRO A 264 9.36 -7.44 -5.22
N GLY A 265 8.76 -6.43 -4.58
CA GLY A 265 7.41 -5.95 -4.89
C GLY A 265 6.28 -6.67 -4.16
N ASP A 266 6.54 -7.71 -3.34
CA ASP A 266 5.52 -8.24 -2.44
C ASP A 266 5.18 -7.18 -1.38
N ILE A 267 3.90 -7.12 -1.00
CA ILE A 267 3.34 -6.13 -0.07
C ILE A 267 2.94 -6.84 1.23
N ILE A 268 3.32 -6.26 2.36
CA ILE A 268 2.87 -6.70 3.69
C ILE A 268 2.18 -5.52 4.36
N ALA A 269 0.86 -5.56 4.49
CA ALA A 269 0.05 -4.63 5.25
C ALA A 269 0.05 -5.06 6.72
N THR A 270 0.39 -4.14 7.64
CA THR A 270 0.84 -4.48 9.00
C THR A 270 -0.25 -4.43 10.06
N GLY A 271 -1.50 -4.30 9.65
CA GLY A 271 -2.64 -4.14 10.56
C GLY A 271 -3.02 -2.68 10.78
N THR A 272 -4.23 -2.47 11.28
CA THR A 272 -4.88 -1.17 11.45
C THR A 272 -5.10 -0.84 12.93
N PRO A 273 -4.97 0.46 13.34
CA PRO A 273 -5.38 0.90 14.68
C PRO A 273 -6.90 0.91 14.84
N ALA A 274 -7.39 1.13 16.07
CA ALA A 274 -8.80 1.26 16.39
C ALA A 274 -9.50 2.40 15.63
N GLY A 275 -10.84 2.32 15.53
CA GLY A 275 -11.68 3.32 14.88
C GLY A 275 -12.22 2.86 13.52
N VAL A 276 -12.27 1.56 13.25
CA VAL A 276 -12.87 1.01 12.03
C VAL A 276 -14.39 1.21 12.00
N ALA A 277 -14.97 1.29 10.80
CA ALA A 277 -16.41 1.53 10.64
C ALA A 277 -17.27 0.43 11.28
N ALA A 278 -16.81 -0.80 11.31
CA ALA A 278 -17.52 -1.93 11.92
C ALA A 278 -17.80 -1.73 13.42
N ALA A 279 -16.87 -1.13 14.16
CA ALA A 279 -17.02 -0.85 15.59
C ALA A 279 -18.12 0.20 15.86
N GLY A 280 -18.19 1.26 15.05
CA GLY A 280 -19.15 2.37 15.17
C GLY A 280 -20.37 2.27 14.26
N LYS A 281 -20.45 1.25 13.40
CA LYS A 281 -21.47 1.08 12.34
C LYS A 281 -21.56 2.27 11.37
N GLN A 282 -20.42 2.95 11.13
CA GLN A 282 -20.33 4.12 10.26
C GLN A 282 -19.67 3.77 8.91
N PHE A 283 -20.31 2.86 8.18
CA PHE A 283 -19.81 2.34 6.90
C PHE A 283 -19.73 3.41 5.82
N LEU A 284 -18.80 3.22 4.88
CA LEU A 284 -18.58 4.09 3.73
C LEU A 284 -19.78 4.06 2.80
N LYS A 285 -20.08 5.23 2.22
CA LYS A 285 -21.23 5.47 1.33
C LYS A 285 -20.77 6.11 0.02
N ASP A 286 -21.65 6.08 -0.97
CA ASP A 286 -21.46 6.79 -2.22
C ASP A 286 -21.14 8.27 -1.98
N GLY A 287 -20.10 8.77 -2.64
CA GLY A 287 -19.63 10.14 -2.52
C GLY A 287 -18.65 10.40 -1.37
N ASP A 288 -18.50 9.49 -0.40
CA ASP A 288 -17.54 9.68 0.70
C ASP A 288 -16.10 9.81 0.17
N VAL A 289 -15.33 10.65 0.84
CA VAL A 289 -13.90 10.86 0.58
C VAL A 289 -13.12 10.34 1.77
N VAL A 290 -12.28 9.34 1.51
CA VAL A 290 -11.37 8.74 2.50
C VAL A 290 -9.99 9.34 2.32
N GLU A 291 -9.42 9.87 3.42
CA GLU A 291 -8.08 10.42 3.48
C GLU A 291 -7.30 9.67 4.56
N ALA A 292 -6.29 8.91 4.13
CA ALA A 292 -5.42 8.12 4.98
C ALA A 292 -4.01 8.70 4.94
N GLU A 293 -3.51 9.20 6.07
CA GLU A 293 -2.22 9.86 6.17
C GLU A 293 -1.31 9.12 7.15
N ILE A 294 -0.07 8.87 6.72
CA ILE A 294 0.98 8.33 7.58
C ILE A 294 2.16 9.28 7.56
N GLU A 295 2.61 9.66 8.75
CA GLU A 295 3.75 10.54 8.95
C GLU A 295 4.97 10.06 8.14
N LYS A 296 5.67 10.99 7.45
CA LYS A 296 6.82 10.75 6.55
C LYS A 296 6.52 9.90 5.30
N VAL A 297 5.39 9.20 5.24
CA VAL A 297 5.04 8.33 4.11
C VAL A 297 4.17 9.05 3.10
N GLY A 298 3.09 9.71 3.54
CA GLY A 298 2.26 10.52 2.67
C GLY A 298 0.76 10.44 2.97
N LEU A 299 -0.02 11.06 2.08
CA LEU A 299 -1.48 11.12 2.13
C LEU A 299 -2.07 10.37 0.93
N LEU A 300 -2.84 9.33 1.21
CA LEU A 300 -3.64 8.60 0.24
C LEU A 300 -5.08 9.11 0.31
N ARG A 301 -5.65 9.51 -0.84
CA ARG A 301 -7.01 10.03 -0.92
C ARG A 301 -7.80 9.31 -2.00
N ASN A 302 -8.95 8.77 -1.65
CA ASN A 302 -9.83 8.04 -2.58
C ASN A 302 -11.28 8.43 -2.34
N ARG A 303 -12.09 8.44 -3.40
CA ARG A 303 -13.54 8.67 -3.33
C ARG A 303 -14.27 7.33 -3.42
N CYS A 304 -15.32 7.17 -2.63
CA CYS A 304 -16.23 6.03 -2.73
C CYS A 304 -17.28 6.31 -3.82
N VAL A 305 -17.49 5.32 -4.68
CA VAL A 305 -18.48 5.41 -5.78
C VAL A 305 -19.29 4.12 -5.80
N LYS A 306 -20.61 4.26 -5.77
CA LYS A 306 -21.50 3.10 -5.89
C LYS A 306 -21.47 2.54 -7.32
N GLU A 307 -21.34 1.22 -7.41
CA GLU A 307 -21.46 0.50 -8.67
C GLU A 307 -22.84 0.72 -9.29
N THR A 308 -22.89 1.12 -10.55
CA THR A 308 -24.13 1.38 -11.34
C THR A 308 -24.74 0.11 -11.90
#